data_f92555f71a8b77428534320d886ea7a0
#
_entry.id   f92555f71a8b77428534320d886ea7a0
#
_cell.length_a   1.000
_cell.length_b   1.000
_cell.length_c   1.000
_cell.angle_alpha   90.00
_cell.angle_beta   90.00
_cell.angle_gamma   90.00
#
_symmetry.space_group_name_H-M   'P 1'
#
loop_
_entity.id
_entity.type
_entity.pdbx_description
1 polymer ?
#
loop_
_entity_poly.entity_id
_entity_poly.type
_entity_poly.pdbx_seq_one_letter_code
_entity_poly.pdbx_strand_id
1 'polypeptide(L)'
;MRLITSATLLALATMAASAASAQDISAGERSWNKCRACHQIGEGAKNLVGPQLNGLFGRHTGAVEGYSYSTANKGANITWDEAV
;
A
#
# COMPACT_ATOMS: atom_id res chain seq x y z
N MET A 1 28.30 8.18 35.93
CA MET A 1 27.84 6.81 35.66
C MET A 1 26.36 6.70 35.30
N ARG A 2 25.48 7.38 36.03
CA ARG A 2 24.03 7.34 35.74
C ARG A 2 23.65 7.89 34.36
N LEU A 3 24.35 8.89 33.85
CA LEU A 3 24.11 9.51 32.55
C LEU A 3 24.42 8.58 31.39
N ILE A 4 25.42 7.69 31.49
CA ILE A 4 25.81 6.74 30.47
C ILE A 4 24.74 5.66 30.28
N THR A 5 24.12 5.19 31.37
CA THR A 5 23.07 4.18 31.35
C THR A 5 21.82 4.70 30.62
N SER A 6 21.42 5.94 30.88
CA SER A 6 20.27 6.56 30.21
C SER A 6 20.49 6.73 28.73
N ALA A 7 21.67 7.12 28.26
CA ALA A 7 22.01 7.26 26.87
C ALA A 7 21.95 5.92 26.11
N THR A 8 22.41 4.83 26.75
CA THR A 8 22.35 3.48 26.15
C THR A 8 20.90 3.01 25.92
N LEU A 9 20.02 3.24 26.89
CA LEU A 9 18.61 2.87 26.77
C LEU A 9 17.92 3.62 25.64
N LEU A 10 18.20 4.90 25.44
CA LEU A 10 17.63 5.70 24.39
C LEU A 10 18.07 5.20 22.99
N ALA A 11 19.33 4.84 22.82
CA ALA A 11 19.85 4.30 21.57
C ALA A 11 19.16 2.98 21.17
N LEU A 12 18.93 2.08 22.12
CA LEU A 12 18.24 0.82 21.90
C LEU A 12 16.78 1.03 21.44
N ALA A 13 16.06 1.96 22.05
CA ALA A 13 14.69 2.29 21.67
C ALA A 13 14.61 2.83 20.24
N THR A 14 15.56 3.67 19.81
CA THR A 14 15.61 4.21 18.45
C THR A 14 15.87 3.11 17.42
N MET A 15 16.76 2.18 17.67
CA MET A 15 17.05 1.06 16.77
C MET A 15 15.84 0.14 16.61
N ALA A 16 15.13 -0.17 17.67
CA ALA A 16 13.93 -1.00 17.62
C ALA A 16 12.81 -0.35 16.78
N ALA A 17 12.60 0.95 16.89
CA ALA A 17 11.61 1.68 16.10
C ALA A 17 11.96 1.66 14.60
N SER A 18 13.23 1.84 14.23
CA SER A 18 13.68 1.78 12.83
C SER A 18 13.48 0.39 12.22
N ALA A 19 13.79 -0.67 12.96
CA ALA A 19 13.60 -2.05 12.50
C ALA A 19 12.12 -2.38 12.29
N ALA A 20 11.23 -1.90 13.16
CA ALA A 20 9.79 -2.17 13.08
C ALA A 20 9.11 -1.54 11.85
N SER A 21 9.67 -0.47 11.27
CA SER A 21 9.11 0.20 10.10
C SER A 21 9.72 -0.25 8.77
N ALA A 22 10.70 -1.15 8.79
CA ALA A 22 11.34 -1.65 7.57
C ALA A 22 10.40 -2.52 6.74
N GLN A 23 10.34 -2.29 5.44
CA GLN A 23 9.56 -3.06 4.48
C GLN A 23 10.47 -3.56 3.37
N ASP A 24 10.12 -4.71 2.76
CA ASP A 24 10.85 -5.26 1.63
C ASP A 24 10.26 -4.73 0.32
N ILE A 25 10.82 -3.63 -0.16
CA ILE A 25 10.41 -2.99 -1.41
C ILE A 25 10.66 -3.89 -2.61
N SER A 26 11.78 -4.60 -2.63
CA SER A 26 12.11 -5.51 -3.74
C SER A 26 11.11 -6.66 -3.85
N ALA A 27 10.69 -7.23 -2.73
CA ALA A 27 9.65 -8.26 -2.72
C ALA A 27 8.31 -7.70 -3.21
N GLY A 28 7.97 -6.48 -2.85
CA GLY A 28 6.77 -5.80 -3.32
C GLY A 28 6.78 -5.59 -4.82
N GLU A 29 7.89 -5.16 -5.39
CA GLU A 29 8.04 -4.99 -6.83
C GLU A 29 7.88 -6.31 -7.59
N ARG A 30 8.43 -7.40 -7.07
CA ARG A 30 8.23 -8.73 -7.66
C ARG A 30 6.77 -9.17 -7.60
N SER A 31 6.09 -8.89 -6.51
CA SER A 31 4.66 -9.19 -6.36
C SER A 31 3.82 -8.37 -7.33
N TRP A 32 4.15 -7.10 -7.53
CA TRP A 32 3.48 -6.22 -8.47
C TRP A 32 3.50 -6.75 -9.91
N ASN A 33 4.55 -7.47 -10.30
CA ASN A 33 4.65 -8.06 -11.63
C ASN A 33 3.46 -8.97 -11.99
N LYS A 34 2.80 -9.55 -11.00
CA LYS A 34 1.58 -10.37 -11.20
C LYS A 34 0.34 -9.51 -11.50
N CYS A 35 0.36 -8.26 -11.14
CA CYS A 35 -0.80 -7.36 -11.22
C CYS A 35 -0.76 -6.45 -12.45
N ARG A 36 0.43 -6.06 -12.91
CA ARG A 36 0.60 -5.04 -13.95
C ARG A 36 0.18 -5.46 -15.35
N ALA A 37 -0.11 -6.74 -15.57
CA ALA A 37 -0.72 -7.19 -16.82
C ALA A 37 -2.15 -6.67 -16.97
N CYS A 38 -2.84 -6.43 -15.86
CA CYS A 38 -4.24 -6.02 -15.83
C CYS A 38 -4.45 -4.61 -15.25
N HIS A 39 -3.49 -4.09 -14.51
CA HIS A 39 -3.60 -2.80 -13.82
C HIS A 39 -2.44 -1.88 -14.17
N GLN A 40 -2.71 -0.58 -14.16
CA GLN A 40 -1.67 0.44 -14.29
C GLN A 40 -1.67 1.35 -13.06
N ILE A 41 -0.51 1.91 -12.77
CA ILE A 41 -0.31 2.88 -11.70
C ILE A 41 0.67 3.95 -12.17
N GLY A 42 0.52 5.16 -11.66
CA GLY A 42 1.39 6.27 -11.99
C GLY A 42 0.74 7.29 -12.92
N GLU A 43 1.53 8.26 -13.36
CA GLU A 43 1.06 9.28 -14.28
C GLU A 43 0.64 8.66 -15.61
N GLY A 44 -0.53 9.06 -16.11
CA GLY A 44 -1.05 8.53 -17.36
C GLY A 44 -1.60 7.12 -17.28
N ALA A 45 -1.75 6.54 -16.09
CA ALA A 45 -2.31 5.21 -15.91
C ALA A 45 -3.72 5.11 -16.50
N LYS A 46 -3.97 4.03 -17.23
CA LYS A 46 -5.23 3.75 -17.90
C LYS A 46 -5.92 2.54 -17.29
N ASN A 47 -7.23 2.47 -17.46
CA ASN A 47 -7.99 1.24 -17.21
C ASN A 47 -7.65 0.21 -18.29
N LEU A 48 -7.37 -1.01 -17.87
CA LEU A 48 -7.12 -2.17 -18.74
C LEU A 48 -8.17 -3.24 -18.42
N VAL A 49 -7.76 -4.49 -18.26
CA VAL A 49 -8.65 -5.56 -17.77
C VAL A 49 -9.16 -5.21 -16.38
N GLY A 50 -8.30 -4.60 -15.54
CA GLY A 50 -8.67 -4.01 -14.27
C GLY A 50 -8.58 -2.49 -14.29
N PRO A 51 -9.16 -1.80 -13.30
CA PRO A 51 -9.08 -0.34 -13.20
C PRO A 51 -7.67 0.11 -12.85
N GLN A 52 -7.33 1.35 -13.19
CA GLN A 52 -6.10 1.95 -12.72
C GLN A 52 -6.11 2.04 -11.18
N LEU A 53 -4.93 1.99 -10.55
CA LEU A 53 -4.82 1.87 -9.10
C LEU A 53 -4.28 3.14 -8.42
N ASN A 54 -4.28 4.28 -9.10
CA ASN A 54 -3.86 5.54 -8.49
C ASN A 54 -4.78 5.91 -7.33
N GLY A 55 -4.18 6.26 -6.20
CA GLY A 55 -4.93 6.63 -5.01
C GLY A 55 -5.80 5.51 -4.45
N LEU A 56 -5.38 4.26 -4.61
CA LEU A 56 -6.16 3.10 -4.16
C LEU A 56 -6.50 3.17 -2.68
N PHE A 57 -5.52 3.44 -1.82
CA PHE A 57 -5.79 3.58 -0.39
C PHE A 57 -6.64 4.82 -0.14
N GLY A 58 -7.78 4.63 0.48
CA GLY A 58 -8.79 5.66 0.68
C GLY A 58 -9.85 5.72 -0.42
N ARG A 59 -9.71 4.95 -1.50
CA ARG A 59 -10.69 4.89 -2.59
C ARG A 59 -11.80 3.90 -2.27
N HIS A 60 -13.04 4.30 -2.56
CA HIS A 60 -14.18 3.43 -2.39
C HIS A 60 -14.27 2.39 -3.52
N THR A 61 -14.80 1.20 -3.24
CA THR A 61 -15.08 0.19 -4.26
C THR A 61 -15.99 0.73 -5.35
N GLY A 62 -15.70 0.38 -6.60
CA GLY A 62 -16.49 0.82 -7.75
C GLY A 62 -16.31 2.29 -8.14
N ALA A 63 -15.29 3.00 -7.65
CA ALA A 63 -15.19 4.45 -7.77
C ALA A 63 -14.49 4.96 -9.04
N VAL A 64 -13.70 4.15 -9.74
CA VAL A 64 -12.96 4.65 -10.90
C VAL A 64 -13.90 4.94 -12.06
N GLU A 65 -13.87 6.18 -12.49
CA GLU A 65 -14.69 6.64 -13.62
C GLU A 65 -14.27 5.92 -14.91
N GLY A 66 -15.26 5.54 -15.71
CA GLY A 66 -15.01 4.89 -17.00
C GLY A 66 -14.65 3.41 -16.93
N TYR A 67 -14.58 2.82 -15.74
CA TYR A 67 -14.36 1.38 -15.61
C TYR A 67 -15.67 0.64 -15.33
N SER A 68 -15.86 -0.49 -16.01
CA SER A 68 -17.05 -1.33 -15.87
C SER A 68 -16.83 -2.37 -14.77
N TYR A 69 -17.22 -2.04 -13.54
CA TYR A 69 -17.09 -2.93 -12.39
C TYR A 69 -18.16 -4.03 -12.39
N SER A 70 -17.85 -5.16 -11.74
CA SER A 70 -18.85 -6.16 -11.42
C SER A 70 -19.90 -5.61 -10.45
N THR A 71 -21.08 -6.20 -10.46
CA THR A 71 -22.13 -5.87 -9.49
C THR A 71 -21.65 -6.06 -8.06
N ALA A 72 -20.90 -7.14 -7.80
CA ALA A 72 -20.34 -7.41 -6.48
C ALA A 72 -19.38 -6.32 -6.01
N ASN A 73 -18.49 -5.84 -6.89
CA ASN A 73 -17.56 -4.78 -6.53
C ASN A 73 -18.29 -3.47 -6.26
N LYS A 74 -19.24 -3.08 -7.10
CA LYS A 74 -20.05 -1.88 -6.90
C LYS A 74 -20.80 -1.89 -5.59
N GLY A 75 -21.32 -3.04 -5.18
CA GLY A 75 -22.13 -3.19 -3.98
C GLY A 75 -21.34 -3.50 -2.71
N ALA A 76 -20.03 -3.63 -2.78
CA ALA A 76 -19.23 -4.05 -1.62
C ALA A 76 -19.16 -3.01 -0.50
N ASN A 77 -19.26 -1.72 -0.81
CA ASN A 77 -19.20 -0.62 0.16
C ASN A 77 -17.94 -0.66 1.04
N ILE A 78 -16.79 -0.90 0.42
CA ILE A 78 -15.51 -0.97 1.11
C ILE A 78 -14.66 0.22 0.68
N THR A 79 -13.96 0.83 1.63
CA THR A 79 -12.88 1.77 1.36
C THR A 79 -11.57 1.02 1.48
N TRP A 80 -10.75 1.09 0.43
CA TRP A 80 -9.49 0.35 0.38
C TRP A 80 -8.49 0.88 1.39
N ASP A 81 -7.86 -0.01 2.13
CA ASP A 81 -6.72 0.25 2.99
C ASP A 81 -5.80 -0.98 3.01
N GLU A 82 -4.74 -0.96 3.81
CA GLU A 82 -3.78 -2.07 3.87
C GLU A 82 -4.36 -3.35 4.47
N ALA A 83 -5.46 -3.26 5.22
CA ALA A 83 -6.07 -4.40 5.91
C ALA A 83 -7.13 -5.11 5.06
N VAL A 84 -7.58 -4.48 4.01
CA VAL A 84 -8.69 -4.97 3.17
C VAL A 84 -8.21 -5.61 1.88
#